data_7c82e03b39f51006afdc55e606023db2
#
_entry.id   7c82e03b39f51006afdc55e606023db2
#
_cell.length_a   1.000
_cell.length_b   1.000
_cell.length_c   1.000
_cell.angle_alpha   90.00
_cell.angle_beta   90.00
_cell.angle_gamma   90.00
#
_symmetry.space_group_name_H-M   'P 1'
#
loop_
_entity.id
_entity.type
_entity.pdbx_description
1 polymer ?
#
loop_
_entity_poly.entity_id
_entity_poly.type
_entity_poly.pdbx_seq_one_letter_code
_entity_poly.pdbx_strand_id
1 'polypeptide(L)'
;MHKIYQFILISLLVSCSGIPEGSFSKKNEIVVAPDQEWILVTRSSNFPYVGEPLYMHSSDALNTYRAREYNEWDVFALVDSRNLKRIKKDSKIKIVEMIHNNKIVKVKSIDHKKELYIIKEDLIRKFELIEEINS
;
A
#
# COMPACT_ATOMS: atom_id res chain seq x y z
N MET A 1 61.34 -3.22 -31.67
CA MET A 1 60.26 -2.20 -31.73
C MET A 1 58.87 -2.76 -31.60
N HIS A 2 58.65 -3.66 -30.66
CA HIS A 2 57.28 -4.21 -30.45
C HIS A 2 56.80 -4.12 -29.01
N LYS A 3 57.26 -3.16 -28.24
CA LYS A 3 56.91 -3.05 -26.81
C LYS A 3 56.13 -1.81 -26.40
N ILE A 4 55.62 -1.04 -27.34
CA ILE A 4 54.91 0.22 -27.01
C ILE A 4 53.39 0.11 -27.11
N TYR A 5 52.83 -0.98 -27.61
CA TYR A 5 51.39 -1.11 -27.80
C TYR A 5 50.63 -1.81 -26.65
N GLN A 6 51.31 -2.21 -25.61
CA GLN A 6 50.65 -2.91 -24.50
C GLN A 6 50.24 -2.03 -23.31
N PHE A 7 50.60 -0.73 -23.35
CA PHE A 7 50.26 0.15 -22.23
C PHE A 7 49.04 1.06 -22.44
N ILE A 8 48.41 1.02 -23.58
CA ILE A 8 47.25 1.90 -23.88
C ILE A 8 45.89 1.23 -23.60
N LEU A 9 45.88 -0.08 -23.31
CA LEU A 9 44.62 -0.82 -23.12
C LEU A 9 44.16 -0.93 -21.67
N ILE A 10 44.90 -0.39 -20.72
CA ILE A 10 44.57 -0.51 -19.29
C ILE A 10 43.87 0.75 -18.71
N SER A 11 43.89 1.86 -19.45
CA SER A 11 43.31 3.11 -18.94
C SER A 11 41.83 3.34 -19.27
N LEU A 12 41.15 2.39 -19.89
CA LEU A 12 39.73 2.55 -20.29
C LEU A 12 38.73 1.80 -19.41
N LEU A 13 39.17 1.19 -18.31
CA LEU A 13 38.31 0.41 -17.43
C LEU A 13 38.03 1.05 -16.05
N VAL A 14 38.36 2.30 -15.85
CA VAL A 14 38.16 2.98 -14.57
C VAL A 14 37.13 4.12 -14.68
N SER A 15 36.22 4.06 -15.61
CA SER A 15 35.24 5.14 -15.80
C SER A 15 33.81 4.80 -15.53
N CYS A 16 33.54 3.73 -14.80
CA CYS A 16 32.18 3.37 -14.40
C CYS A 16 31.96 3.29 -12.88
N SER A 17 32.76 3.97 -12.10
CA SER A 17 32.51 4.08 -10.65
C SER A 17 32.08 5.49 -10.27
N GLY A 18 30.92 5.89 -10.76
CA GLY A 18 30.41 7.23 -10.51
C GLY A 18 28.92 7.34 -10.76
N ILE A 19 28.15 6.28 -10.46
CA ILE A 19 26.73 6.52 -10.20
C ILE A 19 26.72 7.13 -8.79
N PRO A 20 26.36 8.42 -8.64
CA PRO A 20 26.05 8.91 -7.31
C PRO A 20 24.95 7.99 -6.82
N GLU A 21 25.20 7.26 -5.75
CA GLU A 21 24.13 6.70 -4.95
C GLU A 21 23.27 7.90 -4.57
N GLY A 22 22.27 8.18 -5.42
CA GLY A 22 21.22 9.06 -5.05
C GLY A 22 20.75 8.53 -3.72
N SER A 23 20.85 9.33 -2.69
CA SER A 23 20.24 9.04 -1.42
C SER A 23 18.80 8.74 -1.73
N PHE A 24 18.46 7.47 -1.93
CA PHE A 24 17.12 7.00 -1.75
C PHE A 24 16.82 7.36 -0.31
N SER A 25 16.18 8.49 -0.14
CA SER A 25 15.48 8.79 1.09
C SER A 25 14.78 7.49 1.43
N LYS A 26 15.23 6.81 2.48
CA LYS A 26 14.51 5.67 3.03
C LYS A 26 13.14 6.24 3.33
N LYS A 27 12.21 6.03 2.41
CA LYS A 27 10.80 6.30 2.64
C LYS A 27 10.52 5.48 3.88
N ASN A 28 10.34 6.13 5.02
CA ASN A 28 10.07 5.46 6.27
C ASN A 28 8.98 4.46 5.97
N GLU A 29 9.29 3.18 6.01
CA GLU A 29 8.33 2.13 5.75
C GLU A 29 7.27 2.25 6.85
N ILE A 30 6.07 2.62 6.45
CA ILE A 30 4.97 2.77 7.39
C ILE A 30 4.59 1.37 7.85
N VAL A 31 4.84 1.09 9.12
CA VAL A 31 4.51 -0.19 9.75
C VAL A 31 3.05 -0.14 10.17
N VAL A 32 2.25 -1.03 9.59
CA VAL A 32 0.86 -1.24 10.00
C VAL A 32 0.84 -2.24 11.16
N ALA A 33 0.27 -1.86 12.29
CA ALA A 33 0.20 -2.68 13.49
C ALA A 33 -1.18 -2.64 14.15
N PRO A 34 -1.55 -3.67 14.94
CA PRO A 34 -2.79 -3.66 15.72
C PRO A 34 -2.90 -2.44 16.62
N ASP A 35 -4.14 -2.04 16.89
CA ASP A 35 -4.51 -0.90 17.72
C ASP A 35 -4.19 0.50 17.18
N GLN A 36 -3.53 0.61 16.04
CA GLN A 36 -3.35 1.89 15.37
C GLN A 36 -4.68 2.45 14.88
N GLU A 37 -4.83 3.75 14.97
CA GLU A 37 -5.95 4.49 14.37
C GLU A 37 -5.50 5.20 13.11
N TRP A 38 -6.31 5.12 12.07
CA TRP A 38 -6.06 5.72 10.78
C TRP A 38 -7.25 6.54 10.33
N ILE A 39 -7.01 7.64 9.62
CA ILE A 39 -8.03 8.52 9.06
C ILE A 39 -7.99 8.52 7.54
N LEU A 40 -9.15 8.44 6.91
CA LEU A 40 -9.28 8.54 5.45
C LEU A 40 -9.05 9.97 4.98
N VAL A 41 -7.99 10.19 4.21
CA VAL A 41 -7.60 11.53 3.73
C VAL A 41 -7.81 11.72 2.23
N THR A 42 -7.76 10.63 1.46
CA THR A 42 -7.90 10.71 0.01
C THR A 42 -9.37 10.72 -0.40
N ARG A 43 -9.75 11.73 -1.17
CA ARG A 43 -11.04 11.74 -1.85
C ARG A 43 -10.98 10.79 -3.04
N SER A 44 -12.02 9.97 -3.21
CA SER A 44 -12.28 9.36 -4.51
C SER A 44 -12.57 10.50 -5.51
N SER A 45 -11.68 10.69 -6.46
CA SER A 45 -11.62 11.91 -7.29
C SER A 45 -12.86 12.15 -8.16
N ASN A 46 -13.63 11.12 -8.45
CA ASN A 46 -14.72 11.20 -9.42
C ASN A 46 -16.13 11.20 -8.82
N PHE A 47 -16.27 10.82 -7.55
CA PHE A 47 -17.56 10.72 -6.89
C PHE A 47 -17.47 11.16 -5.42
N PRO A 48 -17.55 12.47 -5.13
CA PRO A 48 -17.38 12.96 -3.76
C PRO A 48 -18.43 12.42 -2.77
N TYR A 49 -19.51 11.86 -3.26
CA TYR A 49 -20.61 11.34 -2.43
C TYR A 49 -20.50 9.84 -2.13
N VAL A 50 -19.60 9.12 -2.79
CA VAL A 50 -19.61 7.65 -2.76
C VAL A 50 -18.72 7.09 -1.66
N GLY A 51 -17.71 7.82 -1.18
CA GLY A 51 -16.79 7.37 -0.14
C GLY A 51 -15.87 6.22 -0.58
N GLU A 52 -14.97 5.83 0.30
CA GLU A 52 -14.03 4.73 0.06
C GLU A 52 -14.67 3.39 0.43
N PRO A 53 -14.65 2.39 -0.45
CA PRO A 53 -15.22 1.09 -0.15
C PRO A 53 -14.29 0.26 0.73
N LEU A 54 -14.85 -0.30 1.79
CA LEU A 54 -14.25 -1.37 2.59
C LEU A 54 -15.03 -2.66 2.37
N TYR A 55 -14.36 -3.79 2.48
CA TYR A 55 -14.96 -5.10 2.24
C TYR A 55 -15.62 -5.64 3.50
N MET A 56 -16.79 -6.23 3.37
CA MET A 56 -17.47 -6.93 4.47
C MET A 56 -16.90 -8.33 4.68
N HIS A 57 -16.27 -8.92 3.66
CA HIS A 57 -15.69 -10.25 3.71
C HIS A 57 -14.20 -10.20 3.35
N SER A 58 -13.37 -10.90 4.10
CA SER A 58 -11.93 -11.00 3.83
C SER A 58 -11.61 -11.66 2.50
N SER A 59 -12.45 -12.61 2.08
CA SER A 59 -12.33 -13.29 0.78
C SER A 59 -12.46 -12.33 -0.39
N ASP A 60 -13.36 -11.36 -0.32
CA ASP A 60 -13.55 -10.36 -1.37
C ASP A 60 -12.35 -9.42 -1.48
N ALA A 61 -11.81 -9.00 -0.34
CA ALA A 61 -10.58 -8.21 -0.30
C ALA A 61 -9.39 -8.98 -0.87
N LEU A 62 -9.25 -10.26 -0.51
CA LEU A 62 -8.17 -11.12 -1.00
C LEU A 62 -8.30 -11.39 -2.50
N ASN A 63 -9.49 -11.66 -3.00
CA ASN A 63 -9.72 -11.88 -4.42
C ASN A 63 -9.41 -10.63 -5.23
N THR A 64 -9.81 -9.46 -4.75
CA THR A 64 -9.48 -8.19 -5.39
C THR A 64 -7.98 -7.94 -5.39
N TYR A 65 -7.29 -8.22 -4.29
CA TYR A 65 -5.84 -8.14 -4.22
C TYR A 65 -5.17 -9.06 -5.26
N ARG A 66 -5.60 -10.32 -5.34
CA ARG A 66 -5.07 -11.29 -6.31
C ARG A 66 -5.35 -10.88 -7.76
N ALA A 67 -6.55 -10.39 -8.04
CA ALA A 67 -6.90 -9.89 -9.36
C ALA A 67 -5.98 -8.75 -9.81
N ARG A 68 -5.63 -7.83 -8.91
CA ARG A 68 -4.68 -6.74 -9.17
C ARG A 68 -3.27 -7.25 -9.37
N GLU A 69 -2.80 -8.14 -8.49
CA GLU A 69 -1.44 -8.64 -8.49
C GLU A 69 -1.13 -9.48 -9.75
N TYR A 70 -2.06 -10.33 -10.15
CA TYR A 70 -1.88 -11.23 -11.29
C TYR A 70 -2.53 -10.75 -12.57
N ASN A 71 -3.23 -9.63 -12.56
CA ASN A 71 -4.03 -9.12 -13.68
C ASN A 71 -5.06 -10.15 -14.22
N GLU A 72 -5.66 -10.92 -13.32
CA GLU A 72 -6.55 -12.04 -13.61
C GLU A 72 -8.00 -11.74 -13.17
N TRP A 73 -8.55 -10.65 -13.64
CA TRP A 73 -9.91 -10.21 -13.27
C TRP A 73 -11.01 -11.20 -13.68
N ASP A 74 -10.78 -11.96 -14.73
CA ASP A 74 -11.75 -12.96 -15.22
C ASP A 74 -11.79 -14.22 -14.34
N VAL A 75 -10.72 -14.49 -13.59
CA VAL A 75 -10.61 -15.66 -12.70
C VAL A 75 -11.26 -15.41 -11.34
N PHE A 76 -11.19 -14.17 -10.86
CA PHE A 76 -11.74 -13.81 -9.56
C PHE A 76 -13.09 -13.13 -9.74
N ALA A 77 -14.08 -13.64 -9.03
CA ALA A 77 -15.41 -13.07 -9.05
C ALA A 77 -15.39 -11.59 -8.64
N LEU A 78 -16.16 -10.78 -9.36
CA LEU A 78 -16.37 -9.39 -8.98
C LEU A 78 -17.05 -9.31 -7.63
N VAL A 79 -16.63 -8.37 -6.81
CA VAL A 79 -17.24 -8.14 -5.50
C VAL A 79 -18.65 -7.55 -5.69
N ASP A 80 -19.63 -8.16 -5.05
CA ASP A 80 -20.98 -7.61 -5.00
C ASP A 80 -20.97 -6.29 -4.23
N SER A 81 -21.50 -5.24 -4.82
CA SER A 81 -21.56 -3.91 -4.19
C SER A 81 -22.32 -3.88 -2.88
N ARG A 82 -23.23 -4.84 -2.65
CA ARG A 82 -23.94 -5.03 -1.37
C ARG A 82 -23.01 -5.48 -0.24
N ASN A 83 -21.88 -6.09 -0.57
CA ASN A 83 -20.85 -6.54 0.36
C ASN A 83 -19.75 -5.49 0.58
N LEU A 84 -19.96 -4.28 0.11
CA LEU A 84 -19.08 -3.16 0.34
C LEU A 84 -19.71 -2.17 1.31
N LYS A 85 -18.94 -1.72 2.27
CA LYS A 85 -19.28 -0.60 3.14
C LYS A 85 -18.49 0.62 2.73
N ARG A 86 -19.16 1.70 2.37
CA ARG A 86 -18.49 2.94 2.02
C ARG A 86 -18.35 3.85 3.23
N ILE A 87 -17.14 4.37 3.43
CA ILE A 87 -16.84 5.35 4.46
C ILE A 87 -16.51 6.68 3.84
N LYS A 88 -16.87 7.75 4.52
CA LYS A 88 -16.63 9.12 4.06
C LYS A 88 -15.21 9.57 4.39
N LYS A 89 -14.74 10.60 3.67
CA LYS A 89 -13.51 11.31 4.04
C LYS A 89 -13.58 11.73 5.52
N ASP A 90 -12.43 11.73 6.17
CA ASP A 90 -12.25 12.00 7.61
C ASP A 90 -12.82 10.93 8.56
N SER A 91 -13.35 9.83 8.01
CA SER A 91 -13.71 8.67 8.83
C SER A 91 -12.47 8.00 9.41
N LYS A 92 -12.59 7.57 10.67
CA LYS A 92 -11.51 6.90 11.39
C LYS A 92 -11.76 5.40 11.45
N ILE A 93 -10.69 4.65 11.33
CA ILE A 93 -10.67 3.20 11.49
C ILE A 93 -9.57 2.80 12.46
N LYS A 94 -9.79 1.70 13.16
CA LYS A 94 -8.80 1.09 14.04
C LYS A 94 -8.36 -0.25 13.48
N ILE A 95 -7.07 -0.50 13.45
CA ILE A 95 -6.51 -1.76 13.00
C ILE A 95 -6.78 -2.84 14.05
N VAL A 96 -7.34 -3.98 13.62
CA VAL A 96 -7.58 -5.14 14.48
C VAL A 96 -6.44 -6.14 14.33
N GLU A 97 -6.22 -6.61 13.12
CA GLU A 97 -5.15 -7.56 12.81
C GLU A 97 -4.80 -7.55 11.32
N MET A 98 -3.65 -8.11 11.02
CA MET A 98 -3.21 -8.38 9.66
C MET A 98 -3.51 -9.84 9.33
N ILE A 99 -4.07 -10.11 8.15
CA ILE A 99 -4.42 -11.44 7.68
C ILE A 99 -3.88 -11.69 6.27
N HIS A 100 -3.94 -12.94 5.81
CA HIS A 100 -3.49 -13.34 4.47
C HIS A 100 -2.07 -12.87 4.14
N ASN A 101 -1.09 -13.30 4.93
CA ASN A 101 0.33 -12.92 4.78
C ASN A 101 0.53 -11.39 4.78
N ASN A 102 -0.18 -10.69 5.65
CA ASN A 102 -0.12 -9.23 5.79
C ASN A 102 -0.56 -8.45 4.54
N LYS A 103 -1.34 -9.06 3.66
CA LYS A 103 -1.87 -8.39 2.46
C LYS A 103 -3.21 -7.71 2.72
N ILE A 104 -4.00 -8.25 3.64
CA ILE A 104 -5.32 -7.75 4.02
C ILE A 104 -5.28 -7.32 5.48
N VAL A 105 -5.90 -6.21 5.77
CA VAL A 105 -6.01 -5.64 7.12
C VAL A 105 -7.47 -5.71 7.56
N LYS A 106 -7.69 -6.32 8.71
CA LYS A 106 -8.97 -6.28 9.40
C LYS A 106 -9.04 -5.00 10.20
N VAL A 107 -10.05 -4.20 9.97
CA VAL A 107 -10.25 -2.90 10.60
C VAL A 107 -11.61 -2.80 11.26
N LYS A 108 -11.73 -1.94 12.23
CA LYS A 108 -12.99 -1.61 12.87
C LYS A 108 -13.28 -0.13 12.63
N SER A 109 -14.45 0.16 12.05
CA SER A 109 -14.89 1.54 11.95
C SER A 109 -15.30 2.05 13.33
N ILE A 110 -14.82 3.23 13.70
CA ILE A 110 -15.15 3.85 14.98
C ILE A 110 -16.64 4.15 15.04
N ASP A 111 -17.24 4.56 13.94
CA ASP A 111 -18.65 4.96 13.89
C ASP A 111 -19.63 3.79 13.88
N HIS A 112 -19.23 2.63 13.35
CA HIS A 112 -20.16 1.54 13.05
C HIS A 112 -19.91 0.25 13.85
N LYS A 113 -18.86 0.16 14.62
CA LYS A 113 -18.48 -1.03 15.42
C LYS A 113 -18.38 -2.35 14.63
N LYS A 114 -18.53 -2.32 13.30
CA LYS A 114 -18.40 -3.48 12.44
C LYS A 114 -16.94 -3.70 12.05
N GLU A 115 -16.56 -4.97 11.98
CA GLU A 115 -15.30 -5.38 11.41
C GLU A 115 -15.41 -5.39 9.89
N LEU A 116 -14.46 -4.73 9.23
CA LEU A 116 -14.35 -4.60 7.79
C LEU A 116 -12.93 -4.96 7.37
N TYR A 117 -12.72 -5.07 6.07
CA TYR A 117 -11.42 -5.46 5.52
C TYR A 117 -10.97 -4.45 4.48
N ILE A 118 -9.68 -4.20 4.43
CA ILE A 118 -9.04 -3.35 3.44
C ILE A 118 -7.76 -4.00 2.94
N ILE A 119 -7.44 -3.81 1.67
CA ILE A 119 -6.13 -4.20 1.14
C ILE A 119 -5.07 -3.27 1.75
N LYS A 120 -3.98 -3.82 2.28
CA LYS A 120 -2.93 -3.05 2.96
C LYS A 120 -2.40 -1.89 2.12
N GLU A 121 -2.22 -2.10 0.83
CA GLU A 121 -1.76 -1.06 -0.10
C GLU A 121 -2.75 0.11 -0.20
N ASP A 122 -4.06 -0.17 -0.19
CA ASP A 122 -5.10 0.85 -0.21
C ASP A 122 -5.14 1.63 1.11
N LEU A 123 -4.91 0.96 2.25
CA LEU A 123 -4.78 1.62 3.55
C LEU A 123 -3.63 2.64 3.52
N ILE A 124 -2.44 2.21 3.13
CA ILE A 124 -1.24 3.06 3.11
C ILE A 124 -1.39 4.22 2.13
N ARG A 125 -2.06 3.98 1.01
CA ARG A 125 -2.23 4.99 -0.05
C ARG A 125 -3.28 6.05 0.28
N LYS A 126 -4.35 5.68 0.97
CA LYS A 126 -5.55 6.51 1.12
C LYS A 126 -5.79 7.03 2.53
N PHE A 127 -5.16 6.43 3.50
CA PHE A 127 -5.31 6.78 4.91
C PHE A 127 -4.00 7.31 5.47
N GLU A 128 -4.10 8.10 6.52
CA GLU A 128 -2.96 8.55 7.33
C GLU A 128 -3.08 8.00 8.74
N LEU A 129 -1.93 7.57 9.27
CA LEU A 129 -1.81 7.13 10.65
C LEU A 129 -2.04 8.34 11.57
N ILE A 130 -2.93 8.19 12.53
CA ILE A 130 -3.11 9.17 13.59
C ILE A 130 -2.04 8.88 14.63
N GLU A 131 -1.00 9.73 14.69
CA GLU A 131 -0.04 9.68 15.75
C GLU A 131 -0.68 10.21 17.03
N GLU A 132 -0.70 9.41 18.09
CA GLU A 132 -1.01 9.94 19.41
C GLU A 132 0.09 10.94 19.77
N ILE A 133 -0.25 12.20 19.78
CA ILE A 133 0.61 13.22 20.36
C ILE A 133 0.62 12.92 21.86
N ASN A 134 1.59 12.14 22.30
CA ASN A 134 1.88 11.99 23.71
C ASN A 134 2.36 13.35 24.23
N SER A 135 1.44 14.10 24.69
CA SER A 135 1.69 15.36 25.41
C SER A 135 2.01 15.08 26.88
#